data_47e1750db7144e4257f33873558cd7eb
#
_entry.id   47e1750db7144e4257f33873558cd7eb
#
_cell.length_a   1.000
_cell.length_b   1.000
_cell.length_c   1.000
_cell.angle_alpha   90.00
_cell.angle_beta   90.00
_cell.angle_gamma   90.00
#
_symmetry.space_group_name_H-M   'P 1'
#
loop_
_entity.id
_entity.type
_entity.pdbx_description
1 polymer ?
#
loop_
_entity_poly.entity_id
_entity_poly.type
_entity_poly.pdbx_seq_one_letter_code
_entity_poly.pdbx_strand_id
1 'polypeptide(L)' 'MPRLALTLSAVAAAALALSGCAQDFDQGPKGRVTEKAKDGKKFYLVVDPAKGGGPQKFRVSKYDYHDCNRGAKYPKCVDD' A
#
# COMPACT_ATOMS: atom_id res chain seq x y z
N MET A 1 -43.49 2.28 -4.66
CA MET A 1 -42.49 2.21 -3.63
C MET A 1 -41.07 2.13 -4.10
N PRO A 2 -40.82 2.61 -5.29
CA PRO A 2 -39.42 2.59 -5.80
C PRO A 2 -38.48 3.42 -4.95
N ARG A 3 -39.00 4.32 -4.18
CA ARG A 3 -38.15 5.18 -3.37
C ARG A 3 -37.34 4.44 -2.32
N LEU A 4 -37.86 3.35 -1.81
CA LEU A 4 -37.17 2.57 -0.80
C LEU A 4 -35.93 1.91 -1.34
N ALA A 5 -36.00 1.46 -2.58
CA ALA A 5 -34.82 0.82 -3.19
C ALA A 5 -33.66 1.80 -3.35
N LEU A 6 -33.97 3.02 -3.70
CA LEU A 6 -32.94 4.04 -3.86
C LEU A 6 -32.22 4.33 -2.56
N THR A 7 -32.98 4.36 -1.47
CA THR A 7 -32.37 4.63 -0.17
C THR A 7 -31.39 3.55 0.23
N LEU A 8 -31.75 2.30 -0.02
CA LEU A 8 -30.88 1.19 0.33
C LEU A 8 -29.58 1.22 -0.47
N SER A 9 -29.66 1.60 -1.72
CA SER A 9 -28.46 1.68 -2.55
C SER A 9 -27.48 2.70 -2.02
N ALA A 10 -27.96 3.82 -1.56
CA ALA A 10 -27.07 4.86 -1.04
C ALA A 10 -26.31 4.39 0.18
N VAL A 11 -26.97 3.65 1.06
CA VAL A 11 -26.33 3.15 2.27
C VAL A 11 -25.22 2.16 1.91
N ALA A 12 -25.46 1.29 0.96
CA ALA A 12 -24.46 0.31 0.55
C ALA A 12 -23.21 0.98 -0.01
N ALA A 13 -23.41 2.02 -0.80
CA ALA A 13 -22.27 2.74 -1.38
C ALA A 13 -21.40 3.37 -0.30
N ALA A 14 -22.01 3.94 0.72
CA ALA A 14 -21.26 4.56 1.80
C ALA A 14 -20.42 3.54 2.55
N ALA A 15 -20.96 2.38 2.79
CA ALA A 15 -20.22 1.33 3.50
C ALA A 15 -18.99 0.88 2.71
N LEU A 16 -19.13 0.75 1.41
CA LEU A 16 -17.99 0.37 0.57
C LEU A 16 -16.89 1.42 0.58
N ALA A 17 -17.27 2.69 0.57
CA ALA A 17 -16.28 3.76 0.60
C ALA A 17 -15.46 3.71 1.87
N LEU A 18 -16.08 3.45 3.00
CA LEU A 18 -15.37 3.36 4.26
C LEU A 18 -14.40 2.19 4.26
N SER A 19 -14.80 1.07 3.71
CA SER A 19 -13.90 -0.08 3.62
C SER A 19 -12.68 0.24 2.78
N GLY A 20 -12.85 0.99 1.70
CA GLY A 20 -11.75 1.34 0.84
C GLY A 20 -10.73 2.25 1.48
N CYS A 21 -11.09 2.91 2.58
CA CYS A 21 -10.15 3.80 3.27
C CYS A 21 -9.20 3.07 4.20
N ALA A 22 -9.28 1.76 4.28
CA ALA A 22 -8.46 0.99 5.20
C ALA A 22 -7.01 0.92 4.78
N GLN A 23 -6.61 1.73 3.91
CA GLN A 23 -5.26 1.93 3.60
C GLN A 23 -4.44 0.81 3.19
N ASP A 24 -4.77 0.14 2.18
CA ASP A 24 -3.90 -0.83 1.60
C ASP A 24 -3.23 -0.20 0.41
N PHE A 25 -1.93 -0.13 0.44
CA PHE A 25 -1.16 0.29 -0.71
C PHE A 25 -0.80 -0.95 -1.52
N ASP A 26 -0.70 -0.79 -2.83
CA ASP A 26 -0.33 -1.89 -3.69
C ASP A 26 1.05 -2.41 -3.32
N GLN A 27 1.20 -3.73 -3.34
CA GLN A 27 2.46 -4.35 -3.05
C GLN A 27 3.44 -4.10 -4.18
N GLY A 28 4.68 -3.75 -3.84
CA GLY A 28 5.72 -3.56 -4.84
C GLY A 28 6.35 -4.87 -5.27
N PRO A 29 7.39 -4.80 -6.11
CA PRO A 29 8.06 -6.00 -6.59
C PRO A 29 8.87 -6.67 -5.51
N LYS A 30 9.07 -7.97 -5.65
CA LYS A 30 9.93 -8.71 -4.75
C LYS A 30 11.38 -8.37 -5.04
N GLY A 31 12.14 -8.10 -4.00
CA GLY A 31 13.54 -7.77 -4.17
C GLY A 31 14.13 -7.22 -2.90
N ARG A 32 15.20 -6.46 -3.04
CA ARG A 32 15.91 -5.90 -1.91
C ARG A 32 15.65 -4.42 -1.79
N VAL A 33 15.38 -3.95 -0.58
CA VAL A 33 15.19 -2.52 -0.33
C VAL A 33 16.54 -1.83 -0.46
N THR A 34 16.65 -0.88 -1.37
CA THR A 34 17.89 -0.14 -1.57
C THR A 34 17.85 1.24 -0.98
N GLU A 35 16.67 1.84 -0.94
CA GLU A 35 16.51 3.17 -0.37
C GLU A 35 15.13 3.33 0.24
N LYS A 36 15.00 4.34 1.09
CA LYS A 36 13.74 4.69 1.72
C LYS A 36 13.55 6.19 1.53
N ALA A 37 12.32 6.61 1.29
CA ALA A 37 12.02 8.02 1.08
C ALA A 37 10.77 8.40 1.87
N LYS A 38 10.74 9.64 2.30
CA LYS A 38 9.62 10.17 3.06
C LYS A 38 9.32 11.57 2.56
N ASP A 39 8.04 11.83 2.31
CA ASP A 39 7.59 13.16 1.88
C ASP A 39 6.39 13.53 2.73
N GLY A 40 6.63 14.30 3.80
CA GLY A 40 5.57 14.63 4.74
C GLY A 40 5.06 13.37 5.43
N LYS A 41 3.81 13.04 5.17
CA LYS A 41 3.20 11.84 5.74
C LYS A 41 3.17 10.68 4.77
N LYS A 42 3.83 10.82 3.63
CA LYS A 42 3.89 9.78 2.61
C LYS A 42 5.21 9.05 2.72
N PHE A 43 5.15 7.74 2.76
CA PHE A 43 6.33 6.89 2.94
C PHE A 43 6.51 6.03 1.71
N TYR A 44 7.76 5.86 1.29
CA TYR A 44 8.09 5.11 0.08
C TYR A 44 9.27 4.20 0.34
N LEU A 45 9.28 3.08 -0.37
CA LEU A 45 10.44 2.20 -0.43
C LEU A 45 10.90 2.13 -1.88
N VAL A 46 12.22 2.01 -2.04
CA VAL A 46 12.79 1.73 -3.35
C VAL A 46 13.34 0.31 -3.30
N VAL A 47 12.85 -0.54 -4.17
CA VAL A 47 13.24 -1.95 -4.21
C VAL A 47 13.90 -2.26 -5.54
N ASP A 48 15.01 -2.96 -5.48
CA ASP A 48 15.68 -3.47 -6.67
C ASP A 48 15.10 -4.86 -6.92
N PRO A 49 14.27 -5.03 -7.98
CA PRO A 49 13.57 -6.29 -8.17
C PRO A 49 14.50 -7.44 -8.47
N ALA A 50 14.21 -8.59 -7.89
CA ALA A 50 14.99 -9.79 -8.13
C ALA A 50 14.95 -10.20 -9.60
N LYS A 51 13.87 -9.87 -10.29
CA LYS A 51 13.72 -10.19 -11.71
C LYS A 51 14.46 -9.23 -12.63
N GLY A 52 15.02 -8.16 -12.08
CA GLY A 52 15.65 -7.13 -12.88
C GLY A 52 14.66 -6.04 -13.26
N GLY A 53 15.08 -5.13 -14.13
CA GLY A 53 14.25 -4.02 -14.56
C GLY A 53 14.54 -2.71 -13.88
N GLY A 54 15.49 -2.71 -12.94
CA GLY A 54 15.90 -1.49 -12.26
C GLY A 54 15.06 -1.17 -11.02
N PRO A 55 15.53 -0.27 -10.18
CA PRO A 55 14.86 0.04 -8.92
C PRO A 55 13.48 0.65 -9.15
N GLN A 56 12.55 0.29 -8.29
CA GLN A 56 11.20 0.83 -8.34
C GLN A 56 10.83 1.47 -7.02
N LYS A 57 10.27 2.67 -7.09
CA LYS A 57 9.81 3.40 -5.93
C LYS A 57 8.30 3.26 -5.81
N PHE A 58 7.82 2.89 -4.63
CA PHE A 58 6.38 2.74 -4.44
C PHE A 58 6.00 3.13 -3.02
N ARG A 59 4.75 3.49 -2.86
CA ARG A 59 4.25 3.98 -1.58
C ARG A 59 3.92 2.83 -0.64
N VAL A 60 4.27 3.00 0.64
CA VAL A 60 3.99 2.01 1.67
C VAL A 60 3.40 2.69 2.89
N SER A 61 2.93 1.89 3.82
CA SER A 61 2.45 2.41 5.09
C SER A 61 3.62 2.83 5.96
N LYS A 62 3.32 3.61 6.98
CA LYS A 62 4.33 4.01 7.95
C LYS A 62 5.00 2.80 8.60
N TYR A 63 4.23 1.76 8.88
CA TYR A 63 4.74 0.56 9.52
C TYR A 63 5.69 -0.19 8.61
N ASP A 64 5.33 -0.35 7.36
CA ASP A 64 6.19 -1.02 6.39
C ASP A 64 7.48 -0.25 6.19
N TYR A 65 7.38 1.07 6.16
CA TYR A 65 8.55 1.92 6.04
C TYR A 65 9.53 1.68 7.18
N HIS A 66 9.03 1.55 8.41
CA HIS A 66 9.89 1.31 9.56
C HIS A 66 10.46 -0.09 9.58
N ASP A 67 9.69 -1.07 9.15
CA ASP A 67 10.12 -2.46 9.22
C ASP A 67 11.07 -2.85 8.10
N CYS A 68 10.98 -2.20 6.96
CA CYS A 68 11.77 -2.55 5.78
C CYS A 68 12.94 -1.60 5.62
N ASN A 69 14.04 -1.91 6.28
CA ASN A 69 15.25 -1.11 6.21
C ASN A 69 16.05 -1.44 4.96
N ARG A 70 17.00 -0.57 4.63
CA ARG A 70 17.89 -0.82 3.48
C ARG A 70 18.60 -2.15 3.68
N GLY A 71 18.61 -2.95 2.63
CA GLY A 71 19.16 -4.29 2.66
C GLY A 71 18.16 -5.38 2.98
N ALA A 72 16.98 -5.03 3.45
CA ALA A 72 15.95 -6.02 3.77
C ALA A 72 15.35 -6.61 2.52
N LYS A 73 14.82 -7.81 2.65
CA LYS A 73 14.11 -8.46 1.55
C LYS A 73 12.63 -8.07 1.62
N TYR A 74 12.12 -7.54 0.53
CA TYR A 74 10.73 -7.16 0.42
C TYR A 74 9.99 -8.22 -0.40
N PRO A 75 8.80 -8.64 -0.07
CA PRO A 75 7.96 -8.15 1.02
C PRO A 75 8.12 -8.88 2.36
N LYS A 76 9.14 -9.71 2.50
CA LYS A 76 9.31 -10.48 3.71
C LYS A 76 9.39 -9.59 4.96
N CYS A 77 10.00 -8.42 4.85
CA CYS A 77 10.11 -7.50 5.96
C CYS A 77 8.77 -6.97 6.44
N VAL A 78 7.76 -7.01 5.59
CA VAL A 78 6.41 -6.56 5.92
C VAL A 78 5.65 -7.62 6.71
N ASP A 79 5.96 -8.87 6.47
CA ASP A 79 5.21 -9.98 7.06
C ASP A 79 5.54 -10.25 8.53
N ASP A 80 6.46 -9.55 9.06
CA ASP A 80 6.75 -9.67 10.49
C ASP A 80 5.84 -8.77 11.32
#